data_dbf3224d219c34df9521a7c5e8bc194a
#
_entry.id   dbf3224d219c34df9521a7c5e8bc194a
#
_cell.length_a   1.000
_cell.length_b   1.000
_cell.length_c   1.000
_cell.angle_alpha   90.00
_cell.angle_beta   90.00
_cell.angle_gamma   90.00
#
_symmetry.space_group_name_H-M   'P 1'
#
loop_
_entity.id
_entity.type
_entity.pdbx_description
1 polymer ?
#
loop_
_entity_poly.entity_id
_entity_poly.type
_entity_poly.pdbx_seq_one_letter_code
_entity_poly.pdbx_strand_id
1 'polypeptide(L)'
;MKTLCKSWLFIGLLMAFCLAACSDDDDDAVTPIFPEKQNIICNSNDTREFTFTANTNWSLASSAIWCKFKADDMEEFVLSGTAGTQTVTLLVTDDNMQAGNVSVAKLELTMGGQTIVIGEVTRSKVDYELKIYDADGIDITEQGILKVGYRDFVRFDVKANFRFAATNLPGWVELEGGSLVGAVNQKVKGGLKIIENEVREKYPVQASEENVITFADEEGRSFKTFK
;
A
#
# COMPACT_ATOMS: atom_id res chain seq x y z
N MET A 1 69.12 -32.20 -14.00
CA MET A 1 68.01 -32.92 -14.66
C MET A 1 67.66 -34.18 -13.90
N LYS A 2 66.91 -34.16 -12.87
CA LYS A 2 66.26 -35.32 -12.16
C LYS A 2 65.58 -34.82 -10.91
N THR A 3 64.40 -34.19 -11.03
CA THR A 3 63.45 -33.99 -9.91
C THR A 3 62.01 -33.54 -10.43
N LEU A 4 61.45 -34.22 -11.41
CA LEU A 4 60.12 -33.87 -11.92
C LEU A 4 59.15 -35.05 -12.04
N CYS A 5 59.43 -36.19 -11.38
CA CYS A 5 58.59 -37.39 -11.51
C CYS A 5 57.95 -37.90 -10.19
N LYS A 6 58.02 -37.14 -9.08
CA LYS A 6 57.46 -37.61 -7.80
C LYS A 6 56.19 -36.88 -7.35
N SER A 7 55.75 -35.84 -8.07
CA SER A 7 54.56 -35.07 -7.66
C SER A 7 53.22 -35.54 -8.29
N TRP A 8 53.28 -36.40 -9.29
CA TRP A 8 52.05 -36.85 -9.98
C TRP A 8 51.39 -38.10 -9.38
N LEU A 9 52.13 -38.82 -8.53
CA LEU A 9 51.63 -40.04 -7.88
C LEU A 9 50.79 -39.74 -6.62
N PHE A 10 50.91 -38.53 -6.05
CA PHE A 10 50.11 -38.12 -4.88
C PHE A 10 48.76 -37.49 -5.25
N ILE A 11 48.59 -36.96 -6.47
CA ILE A 11 47.35 -36.38 -6.94
C ILE A 11 46.34 -37.46 -7.37
N GLY A 12 46.82 -38.60 -7.87
CA GLY A 12 46.00 -39.73 -8.25
C GLY A 12 45.35 -40.49 -7.08
N LEU A 13 45.96 -40.40 -5.87
CA LEU A 13 45.45 -41.14 -4.69
C LEU A 13 44.43 -40.32 -3.87
N LEU A 14 44.37 -38.99 -4.07
CA LEU A 14 43.40 -38.14 -3.38
C LEU A 14 42.02 -38.08 -4.08
N MET A 15 41.95 -38.48 -5.35
CA MET A 15 40.66 -38.54 -6.10
C MET A 15 39.89 -39.87 -5.93
N ALA A 16 40.50 -40.88 -5.34
CA ALA A 16 39.82 -42.18 -5.13
C ALA A 16 39.05 -42.27 -3.82
N PHE A 17 39.14 -41.27 -2.94
CA PHE A 17 38.44 -41.27 -1.63
C PHE A 17 37.15 -40.42 -1.60
N CYS A 18 36.79 -39.73 -2.69
CA CYS A 18 35.58 -38.90 -2.75
C CYS A 18 34.34 -39.60 -3.34
N LEU A 19 34.39 -40.91 -3.61
CA LEU A 19 33.28 -41.63 -4.24
C LEU A 19 32.60 -42.66 -3.30
N ALA A 20 32.85 -42.60 -1.99
CA ALA A 20 32.21 -43.55 -1.05
C ALA A 20 31.45 -42.80 0.08
N ALA A 21 30.90 -41.66 -0.18
CA ALA A 21 29.98 -40.96 0.76
C ALA A 21 28.70 -40.53 0.01
N CYS A 22 28.10 -41.38 -0.80
CA CYS A 22 26.67 -41.43 -0.97
C CYS A 22 26.17 -42.44 0.07
N SER A 23 25.94 -42.00 1.28
CA SER A 23 24.95 -42.64 2.12
C SER A 23 23.60 -42.28 1.43
N ASP A 24 22.96 -43.27 0.86
CA ASP A 24 21.50 -43.27 0.64
C ASP A 24 20.85 -43.11 2.00
N ASP A 25 20.84 -41.92 2.58
CA ASP A 25 19.75 -41.50 3.43
C ASP A 25 18.62 -41.19 2.44
N ASP A 26 17.85 -42.22 2.13
CA ASP A 26 16.46 -42.12 1.70
C ASP A 26 15.70 -41.42 2.85
N ASP A 27 15.95 -40.14 3.09
CA ASP A 27 15.01 -39.24 3.70
C ASP A 27 13.82 -39.26 2.74
N ASP A 28 12.81 -40.07 3.04
CA ASP A 28 11.53 -40.06 2.34
C ASP A 28 11.01 -38.63 2.34
N ALA A 29 11.35 -37.90 1.28
CA ALA A 29 11.00 -36.50 1.13
C ALA A 29 9.48 -36.40 1.16
N VAL A 30 8.93 -35.90 2.25
CA VAL A 30 7.49 -35.80 2.46
C VAL A 30 6.89 -35.00 1.32
N THR A 31 6.05 -35.66 0.50
CA THR A 31 5.35 -34.97 -0.59
C THR A 31 4.44 -33.90 -0.01
N PRO A 32 4.59 -32.62 -0.41
CA PRO A 32 3.75 -31.53 0.07
C PRO A 32 2.28 -31.74 -0.27
N ILE A 33 1.40 -31.56 0.72
CA ILE A 33 -0.05 -31.58 0.56
C ILE A 33 -0.55 -30.18 0.88
N PHE A 34 -0.97 -29.43 -0.16
CA PHE A 34 -1.42 -28.05 -0.01
C PHE A 34 -2.90 -28.00 0.39
N PRO A 35 -3.27 -27.07 1.31
CA PRO A 35 -4.66 -26.85 1.67
C PRO A 35 -5.44 -26.21 0.51
N GLU A 36 -6.76 -26.30 0.57
CA GLU A 36 -7.65 -25.63 -0.36
C GLU A 36 -7.51 -24.11 -0.25
N LYS A 37 -7.66 -23.42 -1.39
CA LYS A 37 -7.63 -21.96 -1.47
C LYS A 37 -8.84 -21.35 -0.75
N GLN A 38 -8.59 -20.35 0.09
CA GLN A 38 -9.61 -19.60 0.82
C GLN A 38 -9.73 -18.17 0.28
N ASN A 39 -10.96 -17.64 0.26
CA ASN A 39 -11.23 -16.25 -0.08
C ASN A 39 -11.65 -15.47 1.16
N ILE A 40 -10.94 -14.39 1.46
CA ILE A 40 -11.16 -13.57 2.65
C ILE A 40 -11.54 -12.18 2.18
N ILE A 41 -12.66 -11.66 2.65
CA ILE A 41 -13.11 -10.28 2.40
C ILE A 41 -13.01 -9.53 3.72
N CYS A 42 -12.34 -8.38 3.71
CA CYS A 42 -12.15 -7.55 4.89
C CYS A 42 -12.13 -6.05 4.52
N ASN A 43 -12.33 -5.21 5.52
CA ASN A 43 -12.18 -3.78 5.38
C ASN A 43 -10.73 -3.37 5.63
N SER A 44 -10.38 -2.17 5.23
CA SER A 44 -9.17 -1.51 5.67
C SER A 44 -9.12 -1.40 7.20
N ASN A 45 -7.94 -1.61 7.76
CA ASN A 45 -7.67 -1.67 9.21
C ASN A 45 -8.32 -2.85 9.95
N ASP A 46 -8.80 -3.85 9.24
CA ASP A 46 -9.27 -5.10 9.83
C ASP A 46 -8.09 -6.01 10.21
N THR A 47 -8.34 -6.79 11.26
CA THR A 47 -7.49 -7.92 11.64
C THR A 47 -8.29 -9.20 11.43
N ARG A 48 -7.69 -10.22 10.77
CA ARG A 48 -8.35 -11.50 10.45
C ARG A 48 -7.44 -12.67 10.81
N GLU A 49 -8.03 -13.73 11.28
CA GLU A 49 -7.33 -15.02 11.43
C GLU A 49 -7.41 -15.80 10.13
N PHE A 50 -6.29 -16.42 9.78
CA PHE A 50 -6.17 -17.31 8.63
C PHE A 50 -5.57 -18.62 9.10
N THR A 51 -6.32 -19.71 8.93
CA THR A 51 -5.91 -21.04 9.38
C THR A 51 -5.68 -21.96 8.20
N PHE A 52 -4.55 -22.67 8.21
CA PHE A 52 -4.20 -23.68 7.21
C PHE A 52 -3.45 -24.84 7.85
N THR A 53 -3.36 -25.97 7.15
CA THR A 53 -2.56 -27.13 7.57
C THR A 53 -1.41 -27.35 6.61
N ALA A 54 -0.22 -27.53 7.14
CA ALA A 54 0.98 -27.90 6.42
C ALA A 54 1.48 -29.28 6.90
N ASN A 55 1.86 -30.15 5.98
CA ASN A 55 2.38 -31.47 6.33
C ASN A 55 3.91 -31.55 6.35
N THR A 56 4.60 -30.45 6.07
CA THR A 56 6.05 -30.30 6.14
C THR A 56 6.42 -28.87 6.54
N ASN A 57 7.71 -28.56 6.62
CA ASN A 57 8.18 -27.19 6.85
C ASN A 57 7.65 -26.26 5.76
N TRP A 58 7.26 -25.07 6.15
CA TRP A 58 6.56 -24.14 5.28
C TRP A 58 7.07 -22.70 5.40
N SER A 59 6.80 -21.93 4.36
CA SER A 59 6.90 -20.47 4.35
C SER A 59 5.63 -19.91 3.72
N LEU A 60 5.00 -18.91 4.35
CA LEU A 60 3.81 -18.23 3.87
C LEU A 60 4.14 -16.77 3.60
N ALA A 61 3.94 -16.32 2.36
CA ALA A 61 4.22 -14.96 1.94
C ALA A 61 2.93 -14.22 1.53
N SER A 62 2.88 -12.92 1.80
CA SER A 62 1.87 -12.01 1.27
C SER A 62 2.40 -11.22 0.08
N SER A 63 1.61 -11.12 -0.99
CA SER A 63 1.97 -10.42 -2.22
C SER A 63 1.75 -8.90 -2.16
N ALA A 64 1.19 -8.37 -1.07
CA ALA A 64 0.80 -6.96 -0.98
C ALA A 64 1.27 -6.31 0.32
N ILE A 65 1.81 -5.09 0.21
CA ILE A 65 2.33 -4.31 1.35
C ILE A 65 1.26 -3.94 2.39
N TRP A 66 0.00 -3.93 1.99
CA TRP A 66 -1.14 -3.61 2.85
C TRP A 66 -1.73 -4.84 3.55
N CYS A 67 -1.29 -6.06 3.21
CA CYS A 67 -1.70 -7.30 3.85
C CYS A 67 -0.46 -7.94 4.47
N LYS A 68 -0.33 -7.81 5.77
CA LYS A 68 0.83 -8.26 6.55
C LYS A 68 0.42 -9.34 7.54
N PHE A 69 1.38 -10.04 8.08
CA PHE A 69 1.20 -10.97 9.19
C PHE A 69 1.62 -10.30 10.50
N LYS A 70 0.85 -10.50 11.55
CA LYS A 70 1.25 -10.13 12.90
C LYS A 70 2.03 -11.29 13.51
N ALA A 71 3.31 -11.05 13.81
CA ALA A 71 4.18 -11.99 14.52
C ALA A 71 4.67 -11.31 15.81
N ASP A 72 4.10 -11.66 16.94
CA ASP A 72 4.30 -11.02 18.24
C ASP A 72 4.03 -9.49 18.14
N ASP A 73 5.07 -8.66 18.33
CA ASP A 73 4.98 -7.20 18.22
C ASP A 73 5.46 -6.65 16.87
N MET A 74 5.73 -7.51 15.89
CA MET A 74 6.24 -7.13 14.57
C MET A 74 5.22 -7.42 13.47
N GLU A 75 5.35 -6.67 12.38
CA GLU A 75 4.59 -6.87 11.14
C GLU A 75 5.54 -7.47 10.10
N GLU A 76 5.17 -8.64 9.58
CA GLU A 76 5.98 -9.41 8.66
C GLU A 76 5.23 -9.67 7.34
N PHE A 77 5.99 -9.81 6.26
CA PHE A 77 5.43 -10.20 4.96
C PHE A 77 5.59 -11.69 4.68
N VAL A 78 6.44 -12.35 5.44
CA VAL A 78 6.74 -13.77 5.31
C VAL A 78 6.81 -14.39 6.70
N LEU A 79 6.05 -15.47 6.89
CA LEU A 79 6.15 -16.33 8.06
C LEU A 79 6.70 -17.68 7.65
N SER A 80 7.34 -18.38 8.58
CA SER A 80 7.83 -19.75 8.39
C SER A 80 7.51 -20.58 9.61
N GLY A 81 7.35 -21.89 9.40
CA GLY A 81 7.07 -22.81 10.48
C GLY A 81 7.25 -24.27 10.09
N THR A 82 6.89 -25.16 11.02
CA THR A 82 6.94 -26.61 10.86
C THR A 82 5.57 -27.19 10.57
N ALA A 83 5.50 -28.46 10.18
CA ALA A 83 4.26 -29.18 9.94
C ALA A 83 3.24 -29.03 11.07
N GLY A 84 1.96 -29.00 10.73
CA GLY A 84 0.83 -28.87 11.66
C GLY A 84 -0.23 -27.91 11.17
N THR A 85 -1.29 -27.76 11.97
CA THR A 85 -2.31 -26.72 11.73
C THR A 85 -1.79 -25.39 12.29
N GLN A 86 -1.81 -24.37 11.45
CA GLN A 86 -1.29 -23.04 11.73
C GLN A 86 -2.44 -22.04 11.71
N THR A 87 -2.46 -21.13 12.66
CA THR A 87 -3.35 -19.97 12.65
C THR A 87 -2.49 -18.73 12.71
N VAL A 88 -2.57 -17.91 11.65
CA VAL A 88 -1.82 -16.65 11.53
C VAL A 88 -2.79 -15.48 11.54
N THR A 89 -2.36 -14.36 12.09
CA THR A 89 -3.14 -13.13 12.12
C THR A 89 -2.75 -12.24 10.94
N LEU A 90 -3.72 -11.93 10.10
CA LEU A 90 -3.58 -10.97 9.01
C LEU A 90 -3.89 -9.56 9.51
N LEU A 91 -3.05 -8.61 9.18
CA LEU A 91 -3.26 -7.17 9.36
C LEU A 91 -3.52 -6.57 7.97
N VAL A 92 -4.71 -6.03 7.77
CA VAL A 92 -5.10 -5.37 6.51
C VAL A 92 -5.08 -3.87 6.75
N THR A 93 -4.07 -3.20 6.24
CA THR A 93 -3.89 -1.75 6.41
C THR A 93 -4.56 -0.96 5.27
N ASP A 94 -4.57 0.36 5.38
CA ASP A 94 -5.01 1.28 4.32
C ASP A 94 -3.87 1.74 3.40
N ASP A 95 -2.69 1.15 3.53
CA ASP A 95 -1.53 1.45 2.69
C ASP A 95 -1.86 1.31 1.21
N ASN A 96 -1.52 2.32 0.42
CA ASN A 96 -1.79 2.40 -1.02
C ASN A 96 -3.27 2.15 -1.42
N MET A 97 -4.20 2.37 -0.51
CA MET A 97 -5.61 2.24 -0.82
C MET A 97 -6.09 3.45 -1.61
N GLN A 98 -6.68 3.20 -2.77
CA GLN A 98 -7.41 4.20 -3.53
C GLN A 98 -8.89 3.95 -3.37
N ALA A 99 -9.66 4.99 -3.06
CA ALA A 99 -11.10 4.89 -2.97
C ALA A 99 -11.67 4.36 -4.29
N GLY A 100 -12.66 3.50 -4.19
CA GLY A 100 -13.31 2.91 -5.36
C GLY A 100 -12.62 1.69 -5.97
N ASN A 101 -11.40 1.36 -5.61
CA ASN A 101 -10.68 0.22 -6.14
C ASN A 101 -10.76 -1.00 -5.20
N VAL A 102 -10.94 -2.18 -5.80
CA VAL A 102 -10.78 -3.45 -5.11
C VAL A 102 -9.31 -3.86 -5.20
N SER A 103 -8.69 -4.08 -4.05
CA SER A 103 -7.31 -4.57 -3.98
C SER A 103 -7.32 -6.04 -3.53
N VAL A 104 -6.53 -6.87 -4.19
CA VAL A 104 -6.41 -8.30 -3.86
C VAL A 104 -4.96 -8.62 -3.52
N ALA A 105 -4.74 -9.23 -2.35
CA ALA A 105 -3.47 -9.82 -1.95
C ALA A 105 -3.56 -11.34 -2.05
N LYS A 106 -2.48 -11.98 -2.51
CA LYS A 106 -2.35 -13.44 -2.54
C LYS A 106 -1.52 -13.88 -1.33
N LEU A 107 -1.95 -14.97 -0.71
CA LEU A 107 -1.20 -15.68 0.32
C LEU A 107 -0.57 -16.91 -0.33
N GLU A 108 0.75 -16.91 -0.46
CA GLU A 108 1.53 -17.91 -1.18
C GLU A 108 2.24 -18.82 -0.19
N LEU A 109 1.83 -20.10 -0.15
CA LEU A 109 2.44 -21.12 0.69
C LEU A 109 3.49 -21.90 -0.09
N THR A 110 4.70 -21.94 0.46
CA THR A 110 5.82 -22.73 -0.08
C THR A 110 6.09 -23.92 0.85
N MET A 111 6.08 -25.12 0.29
CA MET A 111 6.45 -26.38 0.94
C MET A 111 7.20 -27.27 -0.04
N GLY A 112 8.28 -27.92 0.41
CA GLY A 112 9.05 -28.84 -0.43
C GLY A 112 9.52 -28.24 -1.76
N GLY A 113 9.83 -26.95 -1.79
CA GLY A 113 10.24 -26.22 -2.99
C GLY A 113 9.11 -25.86 -3.97
N GLN A 114 7.87 -26.18 -3.66
CA GLN A 114 6.68 -25.82 -4.45
C GLN A 114 5.94 -24.65 -3.79
N THR A 115 5.41 -23.71 -4.57
CA THR A 115 4.65 -22.55 -4.09
C THR A 115 3.26 -22.53 -4.72
N ILE A 116 2.23 -22.43 -3.89
CA ILE A 116 0.82 -22.38 -4.31
C ILE A 116 0.09 -21.26 -3.57
N VAL A 117 -0.81 -20.58 -4.25
CA VAL A 117 -1.72 -19.58 -3.65
C VAL A 117 -2.81 -20.32 -2.87
N ILE A 118 -2.78 -20.22 -1.54
CA ILE A 118 -3.75 -20.83 -0.63
C ILE A 118 -4.77 -19.85 -0.05
N GLY A 119 -4.60 -18.56 -0.32
CA GLY A 119 -5.53 -17.53 0.12
C GLY A 119 -5.55 -16.34 -0.83
N GLU A 120 -6.73 -15.73 -1.00
CA GLU A 120 -6.91 -14.42 -1.59
C GLU A 120 -7.61 -13.52 -0.59
N VAL A 121 -6.94 -12.42 -0.22
CA VAL A 121 -7.49 -11.40 0.68
C VAL A 121 -7.96 -10.25 -0.18
N THR A 122 -9.26 -10.03 -0.21
CA THR A 122 -9.87 -8.90 -0.91
C THR A 122 -10.15 -7.81 0.10
N ARG A 123 -9.50 -6.67 -0.08
CA ARG A 123 -9.77 -5.46 0.70
C ARG A 123 -10.99 -4.77 0.09
N SER A 124 -12.03 -4.54 0.91
CA SER A 124 -13.28 -3.95 0.43
C SER A 124 -13.06 -2.51 -0.04
N LYS A 125 -13.94 -2.12 -0.95
CA LYS A 125 -14.01 -0.76 -1.48
C LYS A 125 -14.22 0.23 -0.34
N VAL A 126 -13.38 1.27 -0.27
CA VAL A 126 -13.55 2.41 0.62
C VAL A 126 -14.28 3.51 -0.13
N ASP A 127 -15.23 4.14 0.54
CA ASP A 127 -15.86 5.35 0.01
C ASP A 127 -14.82 6.46 -0.14
N TYR A 128 -15.03 7.31 -1.13
CA TYR A 128 -14.19 8.47 -1.33
C TYR A 128 -14.34 9.46 -0.17
N GLU A 129 -13.22 9.84 0.43
CA GLU A 129 -13.17 10.82 1.50
C GLU A 129 -12.15 11.90 1.16
N LEU A 130 -12.58 13.16 1.25
CA LEU A 130 -11.71 14.32 1.14
C LEU A 130 -12.01 15.26 2.29
N LYS A 131 -10.98 15.64 3.04
CA LYS A 131 -11.03 16.58 4.15
C LYS A 131 -10.25 17.83 3.85
N ILE A 132 -10.79 18.98 4.23
CA ILE A 132 -10.16 20.28 4.12
C ILE A 132 -10.06 20.88 5.51
N TYR A 133 -8.87 21.39 5.80
CA TYR A 133 -8.54 22.02 7.07
C TYR A 133 -8.12 23.46 6.81
N ASP A 134 -8.55 24.38 7.66
CA ASP A 134 -8.08 25.76 7.62
C ASP A 134 -6.62 25.90 8.09
N ALA A 135 -6.13 27.14 8.14
CA ALA A 135 -4.76 27.47 8.56
C ALA A 135 -4.45 27.04 10.00
N ASP A 136 -5.47 26.95 10.86
CA ASP A 136 -5.37 26.53 12.26
C ASP A 136 -5.50 25.01 12.42
N GLY A 137 -5.74 24.28 11.33
CA GLY A 137 -5.88 22.83 11.32
C GLY A 137 -7.29 22.34 11.68
N ILE A 138 -8.27 23.22 11.70
CA ILE A 138 -9.67 22.90 11.97
C ILE A 138 -10.30 22.29 10.72
N ASP A 139 -11.00 21.17 10.85
CA ASP A 139 -11.74 20.53 9.76
C ASP A 139 -12.94 21.39 9.37
N ILE A 140 -12.90 21.93 8.15
CA ILE A 140 -13.96 22.79 7.58
C ILE A 140 -14.71 22.08 6.43
N THR A 141 -14.54 20.78 6.29
CA THR A 141 -15.09 19.99 5.17
C THR A 141 -16.61 20.10 5.08
N GLU A 142 -17.30 20.02 6.20
CA GLU A 142 -18.78 20.07 6.22
C GLU A 142 -19.32 21.49 6.00
N GLN A 143 -18.54 22.52 6.30
CA GLN A 143 -18.97 23.91 6.08
C GLN A 143 -19.08 24.24 4.60
N GLY A 144 -18.20 23.64 3.76
CA GLY A 144 -18.18 23.83 2.32
C GLY A 144 -17.87 25.26 1.85
N ILE A 145 -17.38 26.11 2.77
CA ILE A 145 -17.09 27.53 2.52
C ILE A 145 -15.72 27.87 3.09
N LEU A 146 -14.87 28.47 2.26
CA LEU A 146 -13.60 29.07 2.66
C LEU A 146 -13.72 30.59 2.61
N LYS A 147 -13.65 31.24 3.76
CA LYS A 147 -13.70 32.69 3.87
C LYS A 147 -12.33 33.30 3.57
N VAL A 148 -12.28 34.24 2.65
CA VAL A 148 -11.06 34.96 2.25
C VAL A 148 -11.27 36.46 2.39
N GLY A 149 -10.22 37.16 2.80
CA GLY A 149 -10.22 38.63 2.79
C GLY A 149 -9.86 39.19 1.43
N TYR A 150 -10.17 40.46 1.22
CA TYR A 150 -9.98 41.16 -0.08
C TYR A 150 -8.54 41.13 -0.59
N ARG A 151 -7.54 41.10 0.29
CA ARG A 151 -6.11 41.14 -0.03
C ARG A 151 -5.34 40.01 0.62
N ASP A 152 -6.06 38.99 1.03
CA ASP A 152 -5.45 37.93 1.82
C ASP A 152 -4.76 36.90 0.94
N PHE A 153 -3.78 36.27 1.56
CA PHE A 153 -3.27 34.99 1.17
C PHE A 153 -3.78 33.97 2.16
N VAL A 154 -4.57 32.99 1.69
CA VAL A 154 -5.23 32.02 2.55
C VAL A 154 -4.54 30.68 2.46
N ARG A 155 -4.15 30.13 3.61
CA ARG A 155 -3.60 28.78 3.71
C ARG A 155 -4.68 27.79 4.14
N PHE A 156 -4.60 26.60 3.60
CA PHE A 156 -5.44 25.47 3.95
C PHE A 156 -4.69 24.16 3.68
N ASP A 157 -5.16 23.07 4.26
CA ASP A 157 -4.62 21.75 4.00
C ASP A 157 -5.72 20.85 3.43
N VAL A 158 -5.36 19.95 2.53
CA VAL A 158 -6.27 18.94 1.96
C VAL A 158 -5.71 17.55 2.20
N LYS A 159 -6.57 16.63 2.62
CA LYS A 159 -6.25 15.21 2.74
C LYS A 159 -7.37 14.40 2.10
N ALA A 160 -7.02 13.46 1.22
CA ALA A 160 -7.98 12.54 0.62
C ALA A 160 -7.45 11.09 0.65
N ASN A 161 -8.36 10.12 0.66
CA ASN A 161 -8.02 8.70 0.52
C ASN A 161 -7.88 8.25 -0.96
N PHE A 162 -7.77 9.22 -1.86
CA PHE A 162 -7.55 9.05 -3.30
C PHE A 162 -6.58 10.13 -3.80
N ARG A 163 -6.04 9.97 -5.00
CA ARG A 163 -5.28 11.03 -5.66
C ARG A 163 -6.23 12.09 -6.18
N PHE A 164 -5.92 13.34 -5.92
CA PHE A 164 -6.78 14.46 -6.31
C PHE A 164 -5.99 15.59 -6.94
N ALA A 165 -6.71 16.42 -7.69
CA ALA A 165 -6.27 17.72 -8.17
C ALA A 165 -7.35 18.76 -7.97
N ALA A 166 -6.97 20.00 -7.69
CA ALA A 166 -7.86 21.15 -7.82
C ALA A 166 -7.97 21.51 -9.31
N THR A 167 -9.18 21.40 -9.86
CA THR A 167 -9.42 21.50 -11.31
C THR A 167 -10.20 22.73 -11.72
N ASN A 168 -10.93 23.35 -10.82
CA ASN A 168 -11.70 24.53 -11.08
C ASN A 168 -11.42 25.58 -10.01
N LEU A 169 -11.16 26.82 -10.44
CA LEU A 169 -10.95 27.96 -9.56
C LEU A 169 -11.72 29.17 -10.13
N PRO A 170 -12.26 30.04 -9.24
CA PRO A 170 -12.76 31.33 -9.68
C PRO A 170 -11.65 32.15 -10.33
N GLY A 171 -11.98 32.94 -11.37
CA GLY A 171 -10.99 33.72 -12.11
C GLY A 171 -10.26 34.81 -11.30
N TRP A 172 -10.71 35.09 -10.07
CA TRP A 172 -10.09 36.03 -9.14
C TRP A 172 -9.20 35.37 -8.09
N VAL A 173 -8.92 34.06 -8.21
CA VAL A 173 -8.09 33.27 -7.30
C VAL A 173 -7.01 32.53 -8.07
N GLU A 174 -5.79 32.53 -7.55
CA GLU A 174 -4.68 31.70 -8.00
C GLU A 174 -4.22 30.74 -6.90
N LEU A 175 -3.85 29.53 -7.30
CA LEU A 175 -3.16 28.61 -6.40
C LEU A 175 -1.68 28.99 -6.27
N GLU A 176 -1.15 28.96 -5.07
CA GLU A 176 0.29 29.04 -4.84
C GLU A 176 0.98 27.87 -5.55
N GLY A 177 1.98 28.19 -6.38
CA GLY A 177 2.65 27.18 -7.21
C GLY A 177 1.88 26.74 -8.47
N GLY A 178 0.73 27.33 -8.77
CA GLY A 178 -0.04 27.12 -10.00
C GLY A 178 -0.89 25.85 -10.03
N SER A 179 -0.68 24.91 -9.11
CA SER A 179 -1.48 23.67 -9.01
C SER A 179 -1.53 23.16 -7.57
N LEU A 180 -2.60 22.42 -7.26
CA LEU A 180 -2.73 21.68 -6.01
C LEU A 180 -3.10 20.24 -6.33
N VAL A 181 -2.18 19.33 -6.10
CA VAL A 181 -2.34 17.90 -6.31
C VAL A 181 -1.96 17.15 -5.03
N GLY A 182 -2.65 16.09 -4.73
CA GLY A 182 -2.40 15.29 -3.54
C GLY A 182 -2.34 13.80 -3.82
N ALA A 183 -1.43 13.13 -3.12
CA ALA A 183 -1.36 11.67 -3.10
C ALA A 183 -2.29 11.08 -2.04
N VAL A 184 -2.57 9.78 -2.19
CA VAL A 184 -3.44 9.01 -1.29
C VAL A 184 -2.99 9.14 0.16
N ASN A 185 -3.91 9.51 1.04
CA ASN A 185 -3.71 9.66 2.49
C ASN A 185 -2.65 10.67 2.93
N GLN A 186 -2.10 11.45 2.01
CA GLN A 186 -1.17 12.52 2.35
C GLN A 186 -1.91 13.84 2.58
N LYS A 187 -1.50 14.55 3.62
CA LYS A 187 -1.95 15.92 3.90
C LYS A 187 -1.11 16.89 3.07
N VAL A 188 -1.75 17.61 2.18
CA VAL A 188 -1.11 18.54 1.24
C VAL A 188 -1.47 19.96 1.61
N LYS A 189 -0.47 20.83 1.64
CA LYS A 189 -0.66 22.26 1.91
C LYS A 189 -1.09 22.98 0.64
N GLY A 190 -2.19 23.74 0.72
CA GLY A 190 -2.66 24.65 -0.30
C GLY A 190 -2.50 26.11 0.12
N GLY A 191 -2.36 26.95 -0.87
CA GLY A 191 -2.37 28.40 -0.68
C GLY A 191 -3.20 29.07 -1.78
N LEU A 192 -4.08 29.97 -1.41
CA LEU A 192 -4.87 30.79 -2.31
C LEU A 192 -4.37 32.23 -2.26
N LYS A 193 -4.02 32.76 -3.41
CA LYS A 193 -3.71 34.16 -3.61
C LYS A 193 -4.89 34.85 -4.28
N ILE A 194 -5.36 35.92 -3.69
CA ILE A 194 -6.45 36.71 -4.24
C ILE A 194 -5.90 37.69 -5.27
N ILE A 195 -6.48 37.69 -6.48
CA ILE A 195 -6.13 38.62 -7.56
C ILE A 195 -6.93 39.90 -7.36
N GLU A 196 -6.35 40.89 -6.70
CA GLU A 196 -7.03 42.13 -6.29
C GLU A 196 -7.78 42.82 -7.43
N ASN A 197 -7.16 42.94 -8.59
CA ASN A 197 -7.76 43.62 -9.72
C ASN A 197 -9.01 42.92 -10.26
N GLU A 198 -9.04 41.60 -10.18
CA GLU A 198 -10.17 40.79 -10.67
C GLU A 198 -11.34 40.76 -9.69
N VAL A 199 -11.07 40.88 -8.37
CA VAL A 199 -12.13 40.85 -7.34
C VAL A 199 -12.67 42.24 -7.00
N ARG A 200 -11.94 43.30 -7.30
CA ARG A 200 -12.22 44.69 -6.88
C ARG A 200 -13.64 45.14 -7.18
N GLU A 201 -14.13 44.85 -8.37
CA GLU A 201 -15.49 45.26 -8.80
C GLU A 201 -16.59 44.31 -8.31
N LYS A 202 -16.19 43.07 -7.86
CA LYS A 202 -17.10 42.02 -7.43
C LYS A 202 -17.22 41.91 -5.92
N TYR A 203 -16.44 42.67 -5.18
CA TYR A 203 -16.38 42.53 -3.71
C TYR A 203 -17.58 43.24 -3.03
N PRO A 204 -18.18 42.64 -1.99
CA PRO A 204 -17.92 41.31 -1.48
C PRO A 204 -18.47 40.23 -2.39
N VAL A 205 -17.64 39.23 -2.68
CA VAL A 205 -18.05 38.05 -3.45
C VAL A 205 -18.87 37.14 -2.55
N GLN A 206 -20.02 36.72 -3.01
CA GLN A 206 -20.89 35.80 -2.29
C GLN A 206 -20.51 34.36 -2.63
N ALA A 207 -20.70 33.47 -1.63
CA ALA A 207 -20.60 32.04 -1.88
C ALA A 207 -21.70 31.63 -2.91
N SER A 208 -21.28 31.09 -4.04
CA SER A 208 -22.15 30.70 -5.15
C SER A 208 -21.54 29.54 -5.92
N GLU A 209 -22.32 28.93 -6.81
CA GLU A 209 -21.84 27.83 -7.66
C GLU A 209 -20.81 28.30 -8.71
N GLU A 210 -20.69 29.60 -8.96
CA GLU A 210 -19.71 30.17 -9.87
C GLU A 210 -18.34 30.41 -9.19
N ASN A 211 -18.34 30.55 -7.88
CA ASN A 211 -17.15 30.83 -7.07
C ASN A 211 -16.74 29.60 -6.28
N VAL A 212 -16.32 28.54 -6.99
CA VAL A 212 -15.99 27.26 -6.39
C VAL A 212 -14.59 26.80 -6.75
N ILE A 213 -13.96 26.10 -5.80
CA ILE A 213 -12.78 25.28 -6.05
C ILE A 213 -13.26 23.83 -6.07
N THR A 214 -13.01 23.13 -7.17
CA THR A 214 -13.41 21.75 -7.35
C THR A 214 -12.22 20.82 -7.17
N PHE A 215 -12.38 19.78 -6.38
CA PHE A 215 -11.41 18.69 -6.25
C PHE A 215 -11.92 17.48 -7.04
N ALA A 216 -11.10 17.00 -7.96
CA ALA A 216 -11.41 15.86 -8.82
C ALA A 216 -10.34 14.77 -8.67
N ASP A 217 -10.69 13.53 -8.99
CA ASP A 217 -9.75 12.42 -9.09
C ASP A 217 -8.98 12.41 -10.43
N GLU A 218 -8.14 11.39 -10.62
CA GLU A 218 -7.36 11.20 -11.85
C GLU A 218 -8.23 10.93 -13.09
N GLU A 219 -9.48 10.50 -12.90
CA GLU A 219 -10.46 10.26 -13.97
C GLU A 219 -11.33 11.48 -14.26
N GLY A 220 -11.10 12.60 -13.57
CA GLY A 220 -11.82 13.86 -13.73
C GLY A 220 -13.19 13.89 -13.04
N ARG A 221 -13.49 12.92 -12.16
CA ARG A 221 -14.73 12.93 -11.39
C ARG A 221 -14.63 13.93 -10.25
N SER A 222 -15.56 14.86 -10.18
CA SER A 222 -15.64 15.86 -9.12
C SER A 222 -16.14 15.23 -7.81
N PHE A 223 -15.42 15.47 -6.73
CA PHE A 223 -15.76 14.92 -5.41
C PHE A 223 -16.31 15.94 -4.43
N LYS A 224 -15.66 17.07 -4.36
CA LYS A 224 -16.02 18.13 -3.42
C LYS A 224 -15.78 19.47 -4.07
N THR A 225 -16.70 20.38 -3.85
CA THR A 225 -16.57 21.78 -4.20
C THR A 225 -16.58 22.61 -2.94
N PHE A 226 -15.71 23.63 -2.91
CA PHE A 226 -15.64 24.64 -1.87
C PHE A 226 -16.02 26.00 -2.45
N LYS A 227 -16.95 26.66 -1.79
CA LYS A 227 -17.41 28.01 -2.16
C LYS A 227 -16.60 29.07 -1.44
#